data_bc7898f890ec26cee065d8a248dda791
#
_entry.id   bc7898f890ec26cee065d8a248dda791
#
_cell.length_a   1.000
_cell.length_b   1.000
_cell.length_c   1.000
_cell.angle_alpha   90.00
_cell.angle_beta   90.00
_cell.angle_gamma   90.00
#
_symmetry.space_group_name_H-M   'P 1'
#
loop_
_entity.id
_entity.type
_entity.pdbx_description
1 polymer ?
#
loop_
_entity_poly.entity_id
_entity_poly.type
_entity_poly.pdbx_seq_one_letter_code
_entity_poly.pdbx_strand_id
1 'polypeptide(L)'
;MDLILGKSQLVLQVHESCGHAVELDRVLGYEANFAGTSFLTLDKRNAFQYGSKKVNLFQDGTSPQFIGSSKYDDEGVPCSRTDIVKDGVFVGYLKSRDSAEFENGVSNGAARAQGWNHIPIVRMTNVHLAPGEESLEELISSTRRGMYLTDNSSWSIDDKRWNFQFGTEIGWLIENGKITKMVKHPTYTGITPEFWGGCEGIASEKEWEVWGTPHCGKGQPMQVARVGHGVSYAKFSNVRVGVSR
;
A
#
# COMPACT_ATOMS: atom_id res chain seq x y z
N MET A 1 5.90 9.29 -18.14
CA MET A 1 4.59 9.88 -18.47
C MET A 1 3.68 9.83 -17.25
N ASP A 2 2.51 10.48 -17.30
CA ASP A 2 1.56 10.36 -16.22
C ASP A 2 0.92 8.97 -16.22
N LEU A 3 0.58 8.50 -15.03
CA LEU A 3 -0.02 7.18 -14.82
C LEU A 3 -1.24 7.32 -13.93
N ILE A 4 -2.39 6.82 -14.38
CA ILE A 4 -3.56 6.64 -13.53
C ILE A 4 -3.67 5.16 -13.21
N LEU A 5 -3.71 4.80 -11.93
CA LEU A 5 -3.94 3.43 -11.49
C LEU A 5 -5.40 3.22 -11.17
N GLY A 6 -5.97 2.18 -11.78
CA GLY A 6 -7.26 1.62 -11.41
C GLY A 6 -7.22 0.94 -10.05
N LYS A 7 -8.37 0.80 -9.41
CA LYS A 7 -8.48 0.32 -8.03
C LYS A 7 -7.85 -1.05 -7.82
N SER A 8 -8.06 -2.01 -8.70
CA SER A 8 -7.49 -3.36 -8.62
C SER A 8 -5.96 -3.37 -8.62
N GLN A 9 -5.33 -2.50 -9.41
CA GLN A 9 -3.87 -2.36 -9.43
C GLN A 9 -3.35 -1.55 -8.25
N LEU A 10 -4.06 -0.49 -7.86
CA LEU A 10 -3.65 0.37 -6.75
C LEU A 10 -3.71 -0.35 -5.39
N VAL A 11 -4.62 -1.31 -5.22
CA VAL A 11 -4.66 -2.22 -4.06
C VAL A 11 -3.32 -2.91 -3.86
N LEU A 12 -2.75 -3.48 -4.92
CA LEU A 12 -1.46 -4.16 -4.84
C LEU A 12 -0.31 -3.16 -4.60
N GLN A 13 -0.36 -1.98 -5.22
CA GLN A 13 0.63 -0.92 -4.99
C GLN A 13 0.66 -0.50 -3.52
N VAL A 14 -0.51 -0.30 -2.89
CA VAL A 14 -0.62 0.00 -1.46
C VAL A 14 -0.12 -1.18 -0.61
N HIS A 15 -0.52 -2.41 -0.94
CA HIS A 15 -0.12 -3.61 -0.22
C HIS A 15 1.40 -3.75 -0.14
N GLU A 16 2.06 -3.70 -1.27
CA GLU A 16 3.49 -4.00 -1.38
C GLU A 16 4.39 -2.84 -0.97
N SER A 17 4.10 -1.63 -1.43
CA SER A 17 4.97 -0.48 -1.16
C SER A 17 4.67 0.21 0.18
N CYS A 18 3.43 0.18 0.64
CA CYS A 18 3.02 0.88 1.87
C CYS A 18 2.82 -0.09 3.04
N GLY A 19 2.03 -1.14 2.84
CA GLY A 19 1.61 -2.02 3.92
C GLY A 19 2.76 -2.81 4.56
N HIS A 20 3.48 -3.58 3.77
CA HIS A 20 4.61 -4.36 4.28
C HIS A 20 5.79 -3.51 4.75
N ALA A 21 5.98 -2.31 4.18
CA ALA A 21 7.09 -1.44 4.55
C ALA A 21 6.98 -0.90 5.98
N VAL A 22 5.77 -0.86 6.55
CA VAL A 22 5.50 -0.26 7.87
C VAL A 22 5.26 -1.30 8.98
N GLU A 23 5.45 -2.58 8.72
CA GLU A 23 5.42 -3.64 9.73
C GLU A 23 6.69 -3.55 10.57
N LEU A 24 6.57 -3.20 11.87
CA LEU A 24 7.70 -2.81 12.70
C LEU A 24 8.69 -3.95 12.95
N ASP A 25 8.23 -5.19 13.13
CA ASP A 25 9.10 -6.36 13.25
C ASP A 25 10.00 -6.53 12.02
N ARG A 26 9.47 -6.25 10.81
CA ARG A 26 10.22 -6.22 9.56
C ARG A 26 11.29 -5.12 9.57
N VAL A 27 10.94 -3.92 10.03
CA VAL A 27 11.87 -2.79 10.19
C VAL A 27 13.01 -3.15 11.13
N LEU A 28 12.71 -3.86 12.21
CA LEU A 28 13.68 -4.35 13.21
C LEU A 28 14.53 -5.53 12.72
N GLY A 29 14.23 -6.07 11.53
CA GLY A 29 15.01 -7.14 10.93
C GLY A 29 14.61 -8.56 11.30
N TYR A 30 13.43 -8.77 11.92
CA TYR A 30 12.95 -10.11 12.31
C TYR A 30 12.71 -11.02 11.09
N GLU A 31 12.55 -10.44 9.92
CA GLU A 31 12.34 -11.15 8.64
C GLU A 31 13.55 -11.07 7.68
N ALA A 32 14.68 -10.56 8.12
CA ALA A 32 15.82 -10.26 7.25
C ALA A 32 16.32 -11.47 6.45
N ASN A 33 16.22 -12.68 6.98
CA ASN A 33 16.68 -13.91 6.32
C ASN A 33 15.71 -14.45 5.26
N PHE A 34 14.45 -14.00 5.25
CA PHE A 34 13.41 -14.57 4.39
C PHE A 34 12.77 -13.53 3.47
N ALA A 35 12.26 -12.45 4.03
CA ALA A 35 11.46 -11.47 3.31
C ALA A 35 12.09 -10.05 3.31
N GLY A 36 13.29 -9.93 3.86
CA GLY A 36 14.06 -8.69 3.90
C GLY A 36 13.70 -7.76 5.05
N THR A 37 14.00 -6.49 4.88
CA THR A 37 13.82 -5.43 5.87
C THR A 37 12.87 -4.34 5.34
N SER A 38 13.02 -3.12 5.82
CA SER A 38 12.29 -1.96 5.30
C SER A 38 13.24 -0.78 5.11
N PHE A 39 12.92 0.07 4.13
CA PHE A 39 13.57 1.36 4.01
C PHE A 39 13.10 2.38 5.07
N LEU A 40 11.97 2.13 5.73
CA LEU A 40 11.40 3.01 6.77
C LEU A 40 12.00 2.68 8.14
N THR A 41 13.24 3.08 8.35
CA THR A 41 13.96 2.93 9.63
C THR A 41 13.40 3.87 10.72
N LEU A 42 13.66 3.58 12.00
CA LEU A 42 13.05 4.28 13.14
C LEU A 42 13.29 5.81 13.13
N ASP A 43 14.44 6.25 12.67
CA ASP A 43 14.81 7.66 12.53
C ASP A 43 13.98 8.42 11.51
N LYS A 44 13.30 7.74 10.61
CA LYS A 44 12.46 8.34 9.57
C LYS A 44 11.07 8.74 10.04
N ARG A 45 10.62 8.21 11.16
CA ARG A 45 9.30 8.56 11.69
C ARG A 45 9.20 10.07 11.99
N ASN A 46 8.10 10.68 11.55
CA ASN A 46 7.82 12.12 11.64
C ASN A 46 8.82 13.05 10.91
N ALA A 47 9.76 12.49 10.13
CA ALA A 47 10.77 13.24 9.40
C ALA A 47 10.81 12.93 7.90
N PHE A 48 10.40 11.74 7.50
CA PHE A 48 10.54 11.27 6.13
C PHE A 48 9.33 11.65 5.28
N GLN A 49 9.58 12.37 4.18
CA GLN A 49 8.57 12.64 3.15
C GLN A 49 8.36 11.37 2.32
N TYR A 50 7.29 10.65 2.62
CA TYR A 50 6.92 9.40 1.98
C TYR A 50 6.26 9.60 0.61
N GLY A 51 5.45 10.63 0.49
CA GLY A 51 4.67 10.94 -0.71
C GLY A 51 4.35 12.42 -0.83
N SER A 52 3.55 12.79 -1.81
CA SER A 52 3.01 14.14 -1.92
C SER A 52 2.06 14.45 -0.74
N LYS A 53 1.72 15.72 -0.52
CA LYS A 53 0.76 16.14 0.52
C LYS A 53 -0.65 15.54 0.36
N LYS A 54 -0.99 15.02 -0.81
CA LYS A 54 -2.26 14.34 -1.07
C LYS A 54 -2.29 12.92 -0.48
N VAL A 55 -1.12 12.33 -0.21
CA VAL A 55 -1.01 10.94 0.26
C VAL A 55 -1.27 10.86 1.75
N ASN A 56 -2.38 10.25 2.12
CA ASN A 56 -2.75 9.89 3.47
C ASN A 56 -3.02 8.39 3.54
N LEU A 57 -2.23 7.66 4.33
CA LEU A 57 -2.36 6.23 4.52
C LEU A 57 -2.67 5.93 5.98
N PHE A 58 -3.60 5.03 6.20
CA PHE A 58 -3.94 4.58 7.54
C PHE A 58 -4.26 3.08 7.57
N GLN A 59 -4.04 2.44 8.72
CA GLN A 59 -4.58 1.14 9.03
C GLN A 59 -5.88 1.30 9.81
N ASP A 60 -6.87 0.45 9.55
CA ASP A 60 -8.06 0.32 10.37
C ASP A 60 -8.43 -1.16 10.58
N GLY A 61 -8.24 -1.66 11.79
CA GLY A 61 -8.65 -3.00 12.21
C GLY A 61 -10.07 -3.06 12.80
N THR A 62 -10.78 -1.93 12.89
CA THR A 62 -12.04 -1.83 13.66
C THR A 62 -13.30 -1.99 12.81
N SER A 63 -13.25 -1.71 11.52
CA SER A 63 -14.42 -1.74 10.63
C SER A 63 -14.87 -3.17 10.33
N PRO A 64 -16.00 -3.65 10.84
CA PRO A 64 -16.37 -5.07 10.83
C PRO A 64 -16.66 -5.66 9.45
N GLN A 65 -16.89 -4.82 8.45
CA GLN A 65 -17.15 -5.24 7.06
C GLN A 65 -15.88 -5.63 6.30
N PHE A 66 -14.69 -5.37 6.82
CA PHE A 66 -13.44 -5.63 6.12
C PHE A 66 -12.78 -6.91 6.62
N ILE A 67 -12.19 -7.67 5.69
CA ILE A 67 -11.70 -9.03 5.96
C ILE A 67 -10.49 -9.11 6.89
N GLY A 68 -9.76 -8.00 7.08
CA GLY A 68 -8.64 -7.90 8.00
C GLY A 68 -9.02 -7.42 9.40
N SER A 69 -10.29 -7.16 9.68
CA SER A 69 -10.75 -6.59 10.95
C SER A 69 -10.96 -7.61 12.04
N SER A 70 -10.71 -7.20 13.28
CA SER A 70 -11.00 -7.94 14.51
C SER A 70 -11.23 -6.97 15.67
N LYS A 71 -11.90 -7.40 16.72
CA LYS A 71 -12.02 -6.60 17.94
C LYS A 71 -10.71 -6.52 18.71
N TYR A 72 -9.96 -7.61 18.72
CA TYR A 72 -8.66 -7.75 19.37
C TYR A 72 -7.73 -8.48 18.42
N ASP A 73 -6.47 -8.18 18.49
CA ASP A 73 -5.43 -8.98 17.84
C ASP A 73 -5.16 -10.29 18.61
N ASP A 74 -4.27 -11.12 18.10
CA ASP A 74 -3.96 -12.42 18.72
C ASP A 74 -3.05 -12.31 19.97
N GLU A 75 -2.66 -11.10 20.36
CA GLU A 75 -2.05 -10.78 21.67
C GLU A 75 -3.04 -10.18 22.66
N GLY A 76 -4.33 -10.08 22.31
CA GLY A 76 -5.39 -9.51 23.14
C GLY A 76 -5.39 -7.99 23.19
N VAL A 77 -4.70 -7.31 22.30
CA VAL A 77 -4.70 -5.84 22.19
C VAL A 77 -5.89 -5.40 21.33
N PRO A 78 -6.70 -4.41 21.78
CA PRO A 78 -7.77 -3.87 20.93
C PRO A 78 -7.22 -3.35 19.61
N CYS A 79 -7.81 -3.79 18.50
CA CYS A 79 -7.48 -3.25 17.20
C CYS A 79 -7.87 -1.76 17.13
N SER A 80 -7.08 -0.98 16.43
CA SER A 80 -7.27 0.46 16.34
C SER A 80 -7.11 0.99 14.93
N ARG A 81 -7.55 2.22 14.70
CA ARG A 81 -7.16 3.01 13.54
C ARG A 81 -5.83 3.72 13.86
N THR A 82 -4.87 3.61 12.96
CA THR A 82 -3.54 4.18 13.11
C THR A 82 -3.14 4.89 11.81
N ASP A 83 -2.74 6.16 11.90
CA ASP A 83 -2.17 6.87 10.76
C ASP A 83 -0.76 6.35 10.47
N ILE A 84 -0.50 6.06 9.20
CA ILE A 84 0.79 5.58 8.67
C ILE A 84 1.53 6.72 7.98
N VAL A 85 0.83 7.41 7.08
CA VAL A 85 1.32 8.60 6.38
C VAL A 85 0.25 9.69 6.51
N LYS A 86 0.65 10.87 6.93
CA LYS A 86 -0.21 12.03 7.05
C LYS A 86 0.37 13.21 6.28
N ASP A 87 -0.43 13.74 5.36
CA ASP A 87 0.00 14.84 4.46
C ASP A 87 1.35 14.56 3.79
N GLY A 88 1.54 13.30 3.37
CA GLY A 88 2.75 12.80 2.75
C GLY A 88 3.90 12.48 3.70
N VAL A 89 3.82 12.79 5.00
CA VAL A 89 4.87 12.50 5.98
C VAL A 89 4.62 11.14 6.64
N PHE A 90 5.65 10.30 6.72
CA PHE A 90 5.59 9.03 7.44
C PHE A 90 5.50 9.27 8.96
N VAL A 91 4.45 8.73 9.61
CA VAL A 91 4.15 9.02 11.03
C VAL A 91 3.97 7.78 11.93
N GLY A 92 3.80 6.59 11.36
CA GLY A 92 3.48 5.43 12.21
C GLY A 92 3.74 4.07 11.60
N TYR A 93 3.93 3.09 12.49
CA TYR A 93 4.13 1.67 12.18
C TYR A 93 2.94 0.82 12.61
N LEU A 94 2.85 -0.39 12.04
CA LEU A 94 2.04 -1.49 12.57
C LEU A 94 2.88 -2.23 13.62
N LYS A 95 2.28 -2.49 14.80
CA LYS A 95 3.03 -2.95 15.97
C LYS A 95 2.34 -4.09 16.70
N SER A 96 3.12 -5.06 17.14
CA SER A 96 2.83 -6.02 18.19
C SER A 96 3.28 -5.48 19.56
N ARG A 97 3.07 -6.23 20.62
CA ARG A 97 3.49 -5.83 21.97
C ARG A 97 5.01 -5.79 22.10
N ASP A 98 5.70 -6.79 21.58
CA ASP A 98 7.18 -6.87 21.62
C ASP A 98 7.82 -5.80 20.73
N SER A 99 7.37 -5.65 19.48
CA SER A 99 7.95 -4.65 18.59
C SER A 99 7.69 -3.22 19.06
N ALA A 100 6.58 -2.95 19.73
CA ALA A 100 6.24 -1.63 20.26
C ALA A 100 7.25 -1.10 21.28
N GLU A 101 7.99 -1.97 21.98
CA GLU A 101 9.02 -1.54 22.94
C GLU A 101 10.13 -0.70 22.29
N PHE A 102 10.40 -0.94 20.99
CA PHE A 102 11.41 -0.20 20.23
C PHE A 102 10.94 1.19 19.78
N GLU A 103 9.65 1.51 20.00
CA GLU A 103 9.07 2.78 19.45
C GLU A 103 8.13 3.37 20.46
N ASN A 104 7.74 3.46 21.42
CA ASN A 104 6.87 4.10 22.41
C ASN A 104 6.11 3.15 23.34
N GLY A 105 6.40 1.86 23.26
CA GLY A 105 5.84 0.86 24.17
C GLY A 105 4.35 0.53 24.01
N VAL A 106 3.67 1.03 22.96
CA VAL A 106 2.23 0.83 22.76
C VAL A 106 1.94 0.11 21.45
N SER A 107 1.43 -1.14 21.56
CA SER A 107 0.88 -1.88 20.41
C SER A 107 -0.39 -1.22 19.88
N ASN A 108 -0.65 -1.35 18.59
CA ASN A 108 -1.88 -0.86 17.94
C ASN A 108 -2.79 -1.97 17.41
N GLY A 109 -2.65 -3.19 17.97
CA GLY A 109 -3.51 -4.30 17.65
C GLY A 109 -3.25 -4.89 16.27
N ALA A 110 -1.96 -5.01 15.89
CA ALA A 110 -1.56 -5.54 14.61
C ALA A 110 -0.85 -6.91 14.70
N ALA A 111 -0.80 -7.55 15.85
CA ALA A 111 -0.24 -8.89 16.02
C ALA A 111 -1.26 -9.94 15.60
N ARG A 112 -0.94 -10.74 14.58
CA ARG A 112 -1.87 -11.74 14.03
C ARG A 112 -1.16 -13.05 13.77
N ALA A 113 -1.83 -14.15 14.08
CA ALA A 113 -1.41 -15.51 13.79
C ALA A 113 -2.30 -16.13 12.70
N GLN A 114 -1.76 -17.01 11.90
CA GLN A 114 -2.54 -17.77 10.92
C GLN A 114 -3.56 -18.71 11.60
N GLY A 115 -3.25 -19.20 12.78
CA GLY A 115 -4.09 -20.08 13.56
C GLY A 115 -3.52 -20.30 14.97
N TRP A 116 -4.25 -21.00 15.81
CA TRP A 116 -3.94 -21.23 17.23
C TRP A 116 -2.56 -21.87 17.51
N ASN A 117 -1.98 -22.55 16.54
CA ASN A 117 -0.68 -23.22 16.62
C ASN A 117 0.48 -22.35 16.06
N HIS A 118 0.25 -21.07 15.81
CA HIS A 118 1.25 -20.14 15.33
C HIS A 118 1.49 -19.02 16.35
N ILE A 119 2.72 -18.54 16.40
CA ILE A 119 3.08 -17.36 17.18
C ILE A 119 2.60 -16.11 16.43
N PRO A 120 1.88 -15.18 17.08
CA PRO A 120 1.50 -13.92 16.45
C PRO A 120 2.73 -13.12 15.99
N ILE A 121 2.63 -12.53 14.81
CA ILE A 121 3.62 -11.62 14.24
C ILE A 121 2.93 -10.34 13.77
N VAL A 122 3.66 -9.26 13.57
CA VAL A 122 3.06 -8.01 13.05
C VAL A 122 2.50 -8.26 11.66
N ARG A 123 1.22 -7.91 11.44
CA ARG A 123 0.53 -8.06 10.16
C ARG A 123 -0.33 -6.85 9.87
N MET A 124 -0.46 -6.53 8.58
CA MET A 124 -1.53 -5.64 8.15
C MET A 124 -2.89 -6.18 8.62
N THR A 125 -3.78 -5.27 9.02
CA THR A 125 -5.22 -5.51 9.11
C THR A 125 -5.88 -5.03 7.82
N ASN A 126 -6.33 -3.79 7.76
CA ASN A 126 -6.76 -3.16 6.51
C ASN A 126 -5.97 -1.86 6.37
N VAL A 127 -5.11 -1.78 5.35
CA VAL A 127 -4.30 -0.60 5.06
C VAL A 127 -4.90 0.13 3.87
N HIS A 128 -5.25 1.39 4.07
CA HIS A 128 -6.03 2.18 3.14
C HIS A 128 -5.27 3.41 2.66
N LEU A 129 -5.47 3.75 1.38
CA LEU A 129 -5.23 5.09 0.87
C LEU A 129 -6.52 5.90 1.06
N ALA A 130 -6.42 7.00 1.78
CA ALA A 130 -7.57 7.88 1.98
C ALA A 130 -8.07 8.44 0.63
N PRO A 131 -9.39 8.60 0.46
CA PRO A 131 -9.93 9.23 -0.74
C PRO A 131 -9.49 10.70 -0.83
N GLY A 132 -9.44 11.19 -2.07
CA GLY A 132 -9.22 12.59 -2.40
C GLY A 132 -10.52 13.31 -2.75
N GLU A 133 -10.45 14.20 -3.72
CA GLU A 133 -11.59 15.06 -4.10
C GLU A 133 -12.01 14.89 -5.57
N GLU A 134 -11.08 14.42 -6.42
CA GLU A 134 -11.27 14.33 -7.86
C GLU A 134 -12.22 13.17 -8.25
N SER A 135 -12.74 13.18 -9.45
CA SER A 135 -13.36 12.03 -10.13
C SER A 135 -12.34 11.36 -11.07
N LEU A 136 -12.63 10.14 -11.51
CA LEU A 136 -11.81 9.48 -12.54
C LEU A 136 -11.78 10.32 -13.84
N GLU A 137 -12.91 10.91 -14.22
CA GLU A 137 -13.03 11.75 -15.40
C GLU A 137 -12.14 13.01 -15.29
N GLU A 138 -12.06 13.63 -14.12
CA GLU A 138 -11.18 14.77 -13.87
C GLU A 138 -9.70 14.36 -13.91
N LEU A 139 -9.34 13.22 -13.33
CA LEU A 139 -7.99 12.69 -13.42
C LEU A 139 -7.59 12.44 -14.88
N ILE A 140 -8.47 11.86 -15.70
CA ILE A 140 -8.23 11.62 -17.12
C ILE A 140 -8.14 12.94 -17.89
N SER A 141 -9.11 13.84 -17.71
CA SER A 141 -9.17 15.11 -18.45
C SER A 141 -8.01 16.04 -18.18
N SER A 142 -7.45 15.99 -16.97
CA SER A 142 -6.22 16.73 -16.57
C SER A 142 -4.93 16.10 -17.07
N THR A 143 -4.98 14.93 -17.72
CA THR A 143 -3.81 14.21 -18.19
C THR A 143 -3.54 14.49 -19.66
N ARG A 144 -2.47 15.24 -19.97
CA ARG A 144 -2.09 15.56 -21.36
C ARG A 144 -1.56 14.34 -22.11
N ARG A 145 -0.69 13.55 -21.48
CA ARG A 145 -0.09 12.32 -22.03
C ARG A 145 0.19 11.34 -20.90
N GLY A 146 -0.55 10.25 -20.88
CA GLY A 146 -0.44 9.26 -19.83
C GLY A 146 -0.99 7.89 -20.23
N MET A 147 -1.15 7.05 -19.22
CA MET A 147 -1.80 5.74 -19.31
C MET A 147 -2.75 5.56 -18.14
N TYR A 148 -3.88 4.94 -18.38
CA TYR A 148 -4.74 4.35 -17.35
C TYR A 148 -4.48 2.84 -17.33
N LEU A 149 -4.07 2.28 -16.18
CA LEU A 149 -3.72 0.87 -16.00
C LEU A 149 -4.60 0.22 -14.95
N THR A 150 -5.03 -1.02 -15.22
CA THR A 150 -5.84 -1.81 -14.30
C THR A 150 -5.50 -3.30 -14.39
N ASP A 151 -5.92 -4.06 -13.38
CA ASP A 151 -5.82 -5.52 -13.29
C ASP A 151 -4.38 -6.05 -13.32
N ASN A 152 -3.92 -6.44 -12.13
CA ASN A 152 -2.55 -6.92 -11.97
C ASN A 152 -2.28 -8.19 -12.75
N SER A 153 -1.14 -8.26 -13.43
CA SER A 153 -0.62 -9.48 -14.05
C SER A 153 0.67 -9.97 -13.40
N SER A 154 1.50 -9.07 -12.93
CA SER A 154 2.77 -9.43 -12.31
C SER A 154 3.27 -8.32 -11.38
N TRP A 155 4.07 -8.70 -10.38
CA TRP A 155 4.73 -7.73 -9.51
C TRP A 155 6.08 -8.23 -9.04
N SER A 156 6.99 -7.30 -8.81
CA SER A 156 8.27 -7.52 -8.16
C SER A 156 8.61 -6.28 -7.35
N ILE A 157 9.06 -6.49 -6.14
CA ILE A 157 9.52 -5.44 -5.25
C ILE A 157 10.71 -5.95 -4.45
N ASP A 158 11.70 -5.10 -4.18
CA ASP A 158 12.89 -5.51 -3.46
C ASP A 158 12.62 -5.75 -1.96
N ASP A 159 13.59 -6.37 -1.30
CA ASP A 159 13.50 -6.74 0.12
C ASP A 159 13.27 -5.55 1.05
N LYS A 160 13.73 -4.35 0.67
CA LYS A 160 13.53 -3.11 1.42
C LYS A 160 12.22 -2.41 1.11
N ARG A 161 11.45 -2.88 0.11
CA ARG A 161 10.25 -2.21 -0.41
C ARG A 161 10.55 -0.85 -1.06
N TRP A 162 11.77 -0.69 -1.56
CA TRP A 162 12.29 0.54 -2.14
C TRP A 162 12.08 0.62 -3.65
N ASN A 163 12.51 -0.43 -4.40
CA ASN A 163 12.37 -0.51 -5.84
C ASN A 163 11.27 -1.48 -6.22
N PHE A 164 10.41 -1.11 -7.15
CA PHE A 164 9.36 -1.99 -7.65
C PHE A 164 9.23 -1.96 -9.18
N GLN A 165 8.69 -3.05 -9.73
CA GLN A 165 8.20 -3.16 -11.10
C GLN A 165 6.91 -3.97 -11.08
N PHE A 166 5.83 -3.37 -11.59
CA PHE A 166 4.53 -4.02 -11.67
C PHE A 166 4.04 -4.07 -13.11
N GLY A 167 3.31 -5.11 -13.45
CA GLY A 167 2.65 -5.29 -14.73
C GLY A 167 1.14 -5.41 -14.57
N THR A 168 0.42 -4.95 -15.58
CA THR A 168 -1.04 -5.05 -15.64
C THR A 168 -1.48 -5.81 -16.88
N GLU A 169 -2.66 -6.43 -16.84
CA GLU A 169 -3.23 -7.14 -17.97
C GLU A 169 -3.55 -6.16 -19.11
N ILE A 170 -4.09 -5.01 -18.76
CA ILE A 170 -4.62 -4.05 -19.71
C ILE A 170 -4.36 -2.62 -19.27
N GLY A 171 -4.25 -1.74 -20.24
CA GLY A 171 -4.20 -0.29 -20.05
C GLY A 171 -4.72 0.45 -21.26
N TRP A 172 -4.84 1.75 -21.12
CA TRP A 172 -5.25 2.66 -22.19
C TRP A 172 -4.34 3.87 -22.21
N LEU A 173 -3.97 4.31 -23.41
CA LEU A 173 -3.30 5.58 -23.60
C LEU A 173 -4.27 6.73 -23.34
N ILE A 174 -3.77 7.76 -22.69
CA ILE A 174 -4.47 9.04 -22.52
C ILE A 174 -3.72 10.09 -23.34
N GLU A 175 -4.42 10.76 -24.24
CA GLU A 175 -3.89 11.83 -25.07
C GLU A 175 -4.83 13.01 -25.02
N ASN A 176 -4.32 14.18 -24.58
CA ASN A 176 -5.08 15.42 -24.44
C ASN A 176 -6.40 15.26 -23.65
N GLY A 177 -6.33 14.56 -22.51
CA GLY A 177 -7.45 14.36 -21.60
C GLY A 177 -8.49 13.32 -22.06
N LYS A 178 -8.15 12.45 -23.02
CA LYS A 178 -9.06 11.44 -23.55
C LYS A 178 -8.38 10.09 -23.64
N ILE A 179 -9.10 9.04 -23.28
CA ILE A 179 -8.70 7.65 -23.54
C ILE A 179 -8.72 7.41 -25.05
N THR A 180 -7.64 6.85 -25.59
CA THR A 180 -7.48 6.63 -27.03
C THR A 180 -7.29 5.14 -27.37
N LYS A 181 -6.10 4.59 -27.17
CA LYS A 181 -5.75 3.24 -27.61
C LYS A 181 -5.58 2.29 -26.43
N MET A 182 -6.07 1.08 -26.55
CA MET A 182 -5.81 0.00 -25.62
C MET A 182 -4.36 -0.49 -25.78
N VAL A 183 -3.74 -0.83 -24.63
CA VAL A 183 -2.38 -1.39 -24.54
C VAL A 183 -2.47 -2.69 -23.77
N LYS A 184 -1.86 -3.74 -24.32
CA LYS A 184 -1.79 -5.06 -23.70
C LYS A 184 -0.50 -5.18 -22.87
N HIS A 185 -0.61 -5.76 -21.69
CA HIS A 185 0.51 -6.05 -20.76
C HIS A 185 1.45 -4.86 -20.50
N PRO A 186 0.93 -3.66 -20.20
CA PRO A 186 1.78 -2.54 -19.83
C PRO A 186 2.40 -2.78 -18.46
N THR A 187 3.62 -2.24 -18.28
CA THR A 187 4.37 -2.29 -17.04
C THR A 187 4.75 -0.90 -16.57
N TYR A 188 4.96 -0.75 -15.28
CA TYR A 188 5.54 0.47 -14.71
C TYR A 188 6.50 0.14 -13.58
N THR A 189 7.48 1.01 -13.38
CA THR A 189 8.52 0.83 -12.38
C THR A 189 8.83 2.15 -11.69
N GLY A 190 9.30 2.06 -10.46
CA GLY A 190 9.66 3.25 -9.68
C GLY A 190 10.40 2.94 -8.41
N ILE A 191 10.80 4.03 -7.76
CA ILE A 191 11.29 4.05 -6.39
C ILE A 191 10.12 4.51 -5.52
N THR A 192 9.81 3.78 -4.46
CA THR A 192 8.60 3.97 -3.65
C THR A 192 8.34 5.43 -3.26
N PRO A 193 9.25 6.18 -2.60
CA PRO A 193 8.95 7.56 -2.22
C PRO A 193 8.91 8.53 -3.43
N GLU A 194 9.64 8.27 -4.49
CA GLU A 194 9.55 9.08 -5.71
C GLU A 194 8.19 8.90 -6.39
N PHE A 195 7.73 7.65 -6.49
CA PHE A 195 6.43 7.32 -7.06
C PHE A 195 5.29 7.97 -6.26
N TRP A 196 5.26 7.78 -4.93
CA TRP A 196 4.24 8.40 -4.09
C TRP A 196 4.39 9.92 -3.99
N GLY A 197 5.62 10.45 -4.11
CA GLY A 197 5.90 11.89 -4.25
C GLY A 197 5.30 12.49 -5.52
N GLY A 198 5.19 11.70 -6.58
CA GLY A 198 4.53 12.07 -7.83
C GLY A 198 3.00 11.96 -7.81
N CYS A 199 2.36 11.63 -6.69
CA CYS A 199 0.90 11.56 -6.59
C CYS A 199 0.29 12.96 -6.72
N GLU A 200 -0.41 13.21 -7.82
CA GLU A 200 -1.00 14.51 -8.16
C GLU A 200 -2.51 14.57 -7.88
N GLY A 201 -3.20 13.44 -7.85
CA GLY A 201 -4.64 13.37 -7.65
C GLY A 201 -5.08 12.00 -7.13
N ILE A 202 -6.12 12.00 -6.32
CA ILE A 202 -6.78 10.81 -5.78
C ILE A 202 -8.29 11.03 -5.89
N ALA A 203 -8.98 10.05 -6.44
CA ALA A 203 -10.41 10.14 -6.61
C ALA A 203 -11.17 10.12 -5.27
N SER A 204 -12.37 10.66 -5.27
CA SER A 204 -13.17 10.94 -4.09
C SER A 204 -13.73 9.67 -3.43
N GLU A 205 -14.33 9.86 -2.26
CA GLU A 205 -14.97 8.80 -1.48
C GLU A 205 -16.09 8.07 -2.24
N LYS A 206 -16.71 8.72 -3.20
CA LYS A 206 -17.75 8.10 -4.04
C LYS A 206 -17.22 6.92 -4.88
N GLU A 207 -15.94 6.95 -5.20
CA GLU A 207 -15.26 5.92 -5.98
C GLU A 207 -14.35 5.04 -5.12
N TRP A 208 -14.32 5.28 -3.80
CA TRP A 208 -13.50 4.53 -2.87
C TRP A 208 -14.12 3.16 -2.55
N GLU A 209 -13.33 2.10 -2.68
CA GLU A 209 -13.74 0.71 -2.45
C GLU A 209 -12.69 -0.03 -1.65
N VAL A 210 -13.14 -0.99 -0.84
CA VAL A 210 -12.25 -1.90 -0.11
C VAL A 210 -12.19 -3.25 -0.81
N TRP A 211 -10.98 -3.65 -1.12
CA TRP A 211 -10.65 -4.93 -1.75
C TRP A 211 -9.95 -5.85 -0.75
N GLY A 212 -10.30 -7.14 -0.79
CA GLY A 212 -9.67 -8.14 0.06
C GLY A 212 -8.50 -8.83 -0.63
N THR A 213 -7.40 -9.01 0.12
CA THR A 213 -6.27 -9.87 -0.25
C THR A 213 -6.26 -11.06 0.71
N PRO A 214 -6.80 -12.23 0.30
CA PRO A 214 -7.01 -13.35 1.22
C PRO A 214 -5.74 -14.14 1.57
N HIS A 215 -4.68 -14.02 0.80
CA HIS A 215 -3.47 -14.84 0.90
C HIS A 215 -2.19 -14.00 1.02
N CYS A 216 -2.14 -13.07 1.97
CA CYS A 216 -0.92 -12.32 2.25
C CYS A 216 0.02 -13.17 3.11
N GLY A 217 1.15 -13.57 2.54
CA GLY A 217 2.18 -14.38 3.22
C GLY A 217 3.24 -13.52 3.92
N LYS A 218 3.66 -13.92 5.11
CA LYS A 218 4.76 -13.31 5.85
C LYS A 218 5.32 -14.28 6.89
N GLY A 219 6.55 -14.05 7.33
CA GLY A 219 7.18 -14.79 8.42
C GLY A 219 8.04 -15.94 7.98
N GLN A 220 8.73 -16.53 8.98
CA GLN A 220 9.61 -17.69 8.85
C GLN A 220 9.45 -18.58 10.09
N PRO A 221 8.68 -19.68 10.00
CA PRO A 221 7.95 -20.17 8.83
C PRO A 221 6.83 -19.25 8.39
N MET A 222 6.48 -19.34 7.10
CA MET A 222 5.48 -18.46 6.49
C MET A 222 4.09 -18.66 7.09
N GLN A 223 3.43 -17.57 7.41
CA GLN A 223 2.04 -17.50 7.85
C GLN A 223 1.21 -16.69 6.86
N VAL A 224 -0.01 -17.13 6.59
CA VAL A 224 -0.96 -16.44 5.71
C VAL A 224 -1.98 -15.67 6.54
N ALA A 225 -2.27 -14.42 6.16
CA ALA A 225 -3.34 -13.63 6.75
C ALA A 225 -4.22 -13.00 5.67
N ARG A 226 -5.47 -12.72 6.04
CA ARG A 226 -6.41 -11.95 5.22
C ARG A 226 -6.23 -10.48 5.55
N VAL A 227 -6.10 -9.64 4.53
CA VAL A 227 -5.91 -8.18 4.67
C VAL A 227 -6.82 -7.44 3.72
N GLY A 228 -7.23 -6.22 4.09
CA GLY A 228 -8.05 -5.35 3.25
C GLY A 228 -7.30 -4.11 2.80
N HIS A 229 -7.68 -3.54 1.65
CA HIS A 229 -7.15 -2.28 1.16
C HIS A 229 -8.27 -1.44 0.56
N GLY A 230 -8.48 -0.26 1.15
CA GLY A 230 -9.38 0.74 0.60
C GLY A 230 -8.60 1.69 -0.29
N VAL A 231 -9.08 1.87 -1.50
CA VAL A 231 -8.51 2.77 -2.51
C VAL A 231 -9.61 3.33 -3.41
N SER A 232 -9.31 4.45 -4.05
CA SER A 232 -10.01 4.94 -5.23
C SER A 232 -9.04 4.92 -6.43
N TYR A 233 -9.28 5.71 -7.47
CA TYR A 233 -8.29 5.92 -8.53
C TYR A 233 -7.23 6.93 -8.07
N ALA A 234 -5.99 6.78 -8.54
CA ALA A 234 -4.93 7.76 -8.25
C ALA A 234 -4.06 8.04 -9.47
N LYS A 235 -3.68 9.31 -9.61
CA LYS A 235 -2.81 9.81 -10.69
C LYS A 235 -1.42 10.11 -10.16
N PHE A 236 -0.42 9.63 -10.88
CA PHE A 236 0.99 9.82 -10.58
C PHE A 236 1.71 10.44 -11.79
N SER A 237 2.54 11.43 -11.57
CA SER A 237 3.34 12.07 -12.62
C SER A 237 4.71 11.41 -12.78
N ASN A 238 5.29 11.59 -13.95
CA ASN A 238 6.67 11.22 -14.26
C ASN A 238 7.03 9.74 -14.04
N VAL A 239 6.09 8.84 -14.29
CA VAL A 239 6.31 7.39 -14.11
C VAL A 239 6.99 6.78 -15.33
N ARG A 240 7.95 5.89 -15.09
CA ARG A 240 8.56 5.06 -16.15
C ARG A 240 7.61 3.91 -16.48
N VAL A 241 7.18 3.85 -17.72
CA VAL A 241 6.29 2.80 -18.25
C VAL A 241 6.97 1.98 -19.33
N GLY A 242 6.55 0.74 -19.51
CA GLY A 242 7.03 -0.20 -20.52
C GLY A 242 5.93 -1.17 -20.93
N VAL A 243 6.33 -2.18 -21.69
CA VAL A 243 5.46 -3.32 -22.07
C VAL A 243 6.24 -4.59 -21.80
N SER A 244 5.63 -5.57 -21.13
CA SER A 244 6.21 -6.90 -20.99
C SER A 244 6.13 -7.62 -22.34
N ARG A 245 7.18 -8.36 -22.69
CA ARG A 245 7.22 -9.19 -23.89
C ARG A 245 6.62 -10.57 -23.63
#